data_e362f24e8d3cb97baf88b8b902d8d00c
#
_entry.id   e362f24e8d3cb97baf88b8b902d8d00c
#
_cell.length_a   1.000
_cell.length_b   1.000
_cell.length_c   1.000
_cell.angle_alpha   90.00
_cell.angle_beta   90.00
_cell.angle_gamma   90.00
#
_symmetry.space_group_name_H-M   'P 1'
#
loop_
_entity.id
_entity.type
_entity.pdbx_description
1 polymer ?
#
loop_
_entity_poly.entity_id
_entity_poly.type
_entity_poly.pdbx_seq_one_letter_code
_entity_poly.pdbx_strand_id
1 'polypeptide(L)'
;INDMNDNGIEVILCTPTVIGENKGEFTLVNQFKDIETMEIMNNDLDDYSDIIRKLSSEFDTKLLDLRKIFMQYISENNPENKSKGVLTTDGVHLNNIGSKLIADEMIKFIN
;
A
#
# COMPACT_ATOMS: atom_id res chain seq x y z
N ILE A 1 13.10 -15.23 -6.49
CA ILE A 1 11.98 -15.36 -7.46
C ILE A 1 12.27 -16.49 -8.43
N ASN A 2 13.44 -16.51 -9.04
CA ASN A 2 13.79 -17.56 -10.01
C ASN A 2 13.75 -18.96 -9.39
N ASP A 3 14.29 -19.14 -8.20
CA ASP A 3 14.27 -20.43 -7.50
C ASP A 3 12.83 -20.90 -7.22
N MET A 4 11.93 -20.00 -6.88
CA MET A 4 10.52 -20.32 -6.67
C MET A 4 9.84 -20.74 -7.97
N ASN A 5 10.08 -20.00 -9.05
CA ASN A 5 9.52 -20.33 -10.37
C ASN A 5 10.03 -21.68 -10.86
N ASP A 6 11.32 -21.98 -10.67
CA ASP A 6 11.93 -23.22 -11.07
C ASP A 6 11.36 -24.43 -10.30
N ASN A 7 10.82 -24.21 -9.10
CA ASN A 7 10.17 -25.24 -8.28
C ASN A 7 8.65 -25.27 -8.43
N GLY A 8 8.10 -24.56 -9.41
CA GLY A 8 6.66 -24.53 -9.68
C GLY A 8 5.86 -23.69 -8.67
N ILE A 9 6.51 -22.82 -7.91
CA ILE A 9 5.86 -21.93 -6.95
C ILE A 9 5.48 -20.64 -7.66
N GLU A 10 4.19 -20.31 -7.62
CA GLU A 10 3.71 -19.03 -8.14
C GLU A 10 4.05 -17.90 -7.16
N VAL A 11 4.66 -16.83 -7.67
CA VAL A 11 5.05 -15.68 -6.87
C VAL A 11 4.11 -14.50 -7.16
N ILE A 12 3.59 -13.90 -6.09
CA ILE A 12 2.83 -12.66 -6.15
C ILE A 12 3.60 -11.62 -5.35
N LEU A 13 4.04 -10.55 -6.01
CA LEU A 13 4.69 -9.43 -5.34
C LEU A 13 3.64 -8.42 -4.91
N CYS A 14 3.81 -7.85 -3.71
CA CYS A 14 2.90 -6.85 -3.16
C CYS A 14 3.65 -5.55 -2.91
N THR A 15 3.08 -4.41 -3.30
CA THR A 15 3.58 -3.12 -2.86
C THR A 15 3.09 -2.83 -1.44
N PRO A 16 3.79 -1.95 -0.69
CA PRO A 16 3.31 -1.51 0.63
C PRO A 16 2.03 -0.68 0.52
N THR A 17 1.35 -0.50 1.65
CA THR A 17 0.14 0.32 1.71
C THR A 17 0.47 1.80 1.92
N VAL A 18 0.07 2.41 3.02
CA VAL A 18 0.21 3.85 3.25
C VAL A 18 0.75 4.13 4.65
N ILE A 19 1.33 5.32 4.80
CA ILE A 19 1.64 5.93 6.08
C ILE A 19 0.89 7.25 6.13
N GLY A 20 -0.20 7.29 6.87
CA GLY A 20 -1.15 8.38 6.83
C GLY A 20 -2.06 8.31 5.60
N GLU A 21 -3.25 8.86 5.73
CA GLU A 21 -4.29 8.80 4.69
C GLU A 21 -4.56 10.16 4.03
N ASN A 22 -3.74 11.16 4.31
CA ASN A 22 -3.87 12.50 3.74
C ASN A 22 -3.46 12.52 2.27
N LYS A 23 -4.13 13.41 1.49
CA LYS A 23 -3.83 13.62 0.07
C LYS A 23 -2.85 14.79 -0.08
N GLY A 24 -1.56 14.51 -0.06
CA GLY A 24 -0.53 15.50 -0.36
C GLY A 24 -0.27 16.57 0.70
N GLU A 25 -1.14 16.72 1.69
CA GLU A 25 -0.91 17.57 2.85
C GLU A 25 -0.98 16.71 4.09
N PHE A 26 0.08 16.67 4.87
CA PHE A 26 0.13 15.90 6.09
C PHE A 26 -0.29 16.77 7.25
N THR A 27 -1.38 16.41 7.92
CA THR A 27 -1.72 16.97 9.23
C THR A 27 -1.00 16.14 10.29
N LEU A 28 -0.75 16.73 11.44
CA LEU A 28 -0.10 16.03 12.54
C LEU A 28 -0.88 14.78 12.91
N VAL A 29 -0.23 13.65 12.83
CA VAL A 29 -0.74 12.37 13.32
C VAL A 29 -0.05 12.10 14.64
N ASN A 30 -0.80 11.69 15.64
CA ASN A 30 -0.30 11.55 17.03
C ASN A 30 0.93 10.65 17.16
N GLN A 31 1.09 9.69 16.28
CA GLN A 31 2.21 8.75 16.30
C GLN A 31 3.45 9.24 15.56
N PHE A 32 3.32 10.28 14.74
CA PHE A 32 4.43 10.89 14.01
C PHE A 32 4.73 12.26 14.61
N LYS A 33 5.99 12.52 14.90
CA LYS A 33 6.41 13.72 15.59
C LYS A 33 6.39 14.97 14.73
N ASP A 34 6.44 14.81 13.39
CA ASP A 34 6.46 15.93 12.46
C ASP A 34 6.02 15.50 11.05
N ILE A 35 5.63 16.50 10.27
CA ILE A 35 5.17 16.34 8.89
C ILE A 35 6.31 15.87 7.97
N GLU A 36 7.51 16.37 8.20
CA GLU A 36 8.69 16.04 7.40
C GLU A 36 9.00 14.54 7.47
N THR A 37 8.94 13.95 8.68
CA THR A 37 9.14 12.51 8.86
C THR A 37 8.11 11.69 8.08
N MET A 38 6.85 12.06 8.14
CA MET A 38 5.80 11.39 7.38
C MET A 38 6.02 11.50 5.88
N GLU A 39 6.39 12.66 5.41
CA GLU A 39 6.66 12.90 3.99
C GLU A 39 7.81 12.03 3.49
N ILE A 40 8.91 11.97 4.24
CA ILE A 40 10.05 11.11 3.93
C ILE A 40 9.63 9.64 3.87
N MET A 41 8.88 9.16 4.86
CA MET A 41 8.43 7.77 4.91
C MET A 41 7.50 7.42 3.75
N ASN A 42 6.59 8.31 3.36
CA ASN A 42 5.74 8.08 2.19
C ASN A 42 6.50 8.11 0.88
N ASN A 43 7.49 8.99 0.75
CA ASN A 43 8.37 9.03 -0.42
C ASN A 43 9.16 7.72 -0.54
N ASP A 44 9.66 7.18 0.57
CA ASP A 44 10.33 5.89 0.61
C ASP A 44 9.38 4.76 0.17
N LEU A 45 8.12 4.78 0.60
CA LEU A 45 7.13 3.80 0.17
C LEU A 45 6.85 3.89 -1.33
N ASP A 46 6.82 5.10 -1.89
CA ASP A 46 6.67 5.28 -3.33
C ASP A 46 7.86 4.68 -4.08
N ASP A 47 9.08 4.93 -3.61
CA ASP A 47 10.30 4.40 -4.22
C ASP A 47 10.33 2.87 -4.14
N TYR A 48 10.01 2.29 -3.00
CA TYR A 48 9.94 0.83 -2.84
C TYR A 48 8.87 0.22 -3.73
N SER A 49 7.73 0.89 -3.85
CA SER A 49 6.65 0.42 -4.71
C SER A 49 7.08 0.39 -6.19
N ASP A 50 7.80 1.40 -6.65
CA ASP A 50 8.32 1.45 -8.01
C ASP A 50 9.34 0.33 -8.26
N ILE A 51 10.20 0.04 -7.29
CA ILE A 51 11.14 -1.08 -7.37
C ILE A 51 10.40 -2.42 -7.49
N ILE A 52 9.36 -2.62 -6.68
CA ILE A 52 8.57 -3.86 -6.70
C ILE A 52 7.84 -4.02 -8.03
N ARG A 53 7.26 -2.95 -8.57
CA ARG A 53 6.61 -2.96 -9.88
C ARG A 53 7.58 -3.33 -10.98
N LYS A 54 8.79 -2.79 -10.92
CA LYS A 54 9.85 -3.09 -11.87
C LYS A 54 10.29 -4.56 -11.80
N LEU A 55 10.48 -5.07 -10.58
CA LEU A 55 10.82 -6.48 -10.36
C LEU A 55 9.73 -7.41 -10.87
N SER A 56 8.47 -7.08 -10.63
CA SER A 56 7.34 -7.86 -11.12
C SER A 56 7.34 -7.96 -12.64
N SER A 57 7.61 -6.85 -13.33
CA SER A 57 7.71 -6.83 -14.78
C SER A 57 8.92 -7.62 -15.28
N GLU A 58 10.07 -7.46 -14.61
CA GLU A 58 11.32 -8.12 -15.00
C GLU A 58 11.25 -9.64 -14.86
N PHE A 59 10.65 -10.14 -13.80
CA PHE A 59 10.55 -11.57 -13.50
C PHE A 59 9.20 -12.18 -13.89
N ASP A 60 8.32 -11.41 -14.52
CA ASP A 60 7.00 -11.86 -14.98
C ASP A 60 6.17 -12.49 -13.86
N THR A 61 6.17 -11.87 -12.68
CA THR A 61 5.34 -12.29 -11.55
C THR A 61 3.99 -11.59 -11.58
N LYS A 62 3.03 -12.10 -10.81
CA LYS A 62 1.81 -11.35 -10.50
C LYS A 62 2.16 -10.21 -9.55
N LEU A 63 1.41 -9.12 -9.66
CA LEU A 63 1.59 -7.93 -8.83
C LEU A 63 0.28 -7.58 -8.14
N LEU A 64 0.30 -7.54 -6.81
CA LEU A 64 -0.77 -6.96 -6.01
C LEU A 64 -0.33 -5.56 -5.59
N ASP A 65 -0.78 -4.55 -6.32
CA ASP A 65 -0.36 -3.17 -6.12
C ASP A 65 -1.22 -2.50 -5.04
N LEU A 66 -0.96 -2.87 -3.79
CA LEU A 66 -1.71 -2.38 -2.64
C LEU A 66 -1.60 -0.87 -2.48
N ARG A 67 -0.43 -0.30 -2.75
CA ARG A 67 -0.24 1.14 -2.65
C ARG A 67 -1.16 1.90 -3.61
N LYS A 68 -1.23 1.47 -4.86
CA LYS A 68 -2.12 2.06 -5.86
C LYS A 68 -3.58 1.92 -5.46
N ILE A 69 -3.97 0.73 -5.01
CA ILE A 69 -5.35 0.42 -4.59
C ILE A 69 -5.74 1.29 -3.39
N PHE A 70 -4.86 1.41 -2.39
CA PHE A 70 -5.11 2.22 -1.20
C PHE A 70 -5.17 3.71 -1.54
N MET A 71 -4.23 4.21 -2.32
CA MET A 71 -4.22 5.61 -2.73
C MET A 71 -5.47 5.98 -3.51
N GLN A 72 -5.92 5.11 -4.40
CA GLN A 72 -7.16 5.33 -5.17
C GLN A 72 -8.38 5.32 -4.26
N TYR A 73 -8.51 4.35 -3.36
CA TYR A 73 -9.62 4.29 -2.41
C TYR A 73 -9.68 5.54 -1.54
N ILE A 74 -8.54 5.95 -1.00
CA ILE A 74 -8.44 7.15 -0.17
C ILE A 74 -8.84 8.40 -0.97
N SER A 75 -8.41 8.49 -2.23
CA SER A 75 -8.78 9.64 -3.08
C SER A 75 -10.27 9.75 -3.29
N GLU A 76 -10.98 8.63 -3.31
CA GLU A 76 -12.43 8.58 -3.53
C GLU A 76 -13.25 8.65 -2.24
N ASN A 77 -12.67 8.30 -1.09
CA ASN A 77 -13.40 8.08 0.16
C ASN A 77 -12.88 8.90 1.35
N ASN A 78 -12.04 9.88 1.11
CA ASN A 78 -11.50 10.75 2.16
C ASN A 78 -11.67 12.23 1.82
N PRO A 79 -12.93 12.71 1.72
CA PRO A 79 -13.18 14.10 1.32
C PRO A 79 -12.70 15.13 2.35
N GLU A 80 -12.62 14.75 3.63
CA GLU A 80 -12.17 15.62 4.72
C GLU A 80 -10.65 15.63 4.87
N ASN A 81 -9.94 14.86 4.05
CA ASN A 81 -8.48 14.72 4.10
C ASN A 81 -7.96 14.33 5.48
N LYS A 82 -8.59 13.34 6.08
CA LYS A 82 -8.20 12.81 7.39
C LYS A 82 -6.90 12.03 7.27
N SER A 83 -6.12 12.03 8.35
CA SER A 83 -4.87 11.27 8.43
C SER A 83 -5.07 9.79 8.76
N LYS A 84 -6.24 9.41 9.24
CA LYS A 84 -6.59 8.07 9.68
C LYS A 84 -8.10 7.85 9.67
N GLY A 85 -8.51 6.60 9.80
CA GLY A 85 -9.91 6.22 9.99
C GLY A 85 -10.64 5.81 8.71
N VAL A 86 -10.02 5.92 7.52
CA VAL A 86 -10.60 5.44 6.27
C VAL A 86 -10.28 3.96 6.08
N LEU A 87 -9.00 3.62 5.96
CA LEU A 87 -8.51 2.25 5.81
C LEU A 87 -7.63 1.80 6.98
N THR A 88 -7.29 2.73 7.85
CA THR A 88 -6.39 2.49 8.97
C THR A 88 -7.01 2.94 10.28
N THR A 89 -6.50 2.42 11.39
CA THR A 89 -6.88 2.87 12.73
C THR A 89 -6.08 4.09 13.17
N ASP A 90 -4.83 4.19 12.76
CA ASP A 90 -3.86 5.17 13.24
C ASP A 90 -3.01 5.81 12.12
N GLY A 91 -3.34 5.53 10.88
CA GLY A 91 -2.57 5.97 9.72
C GLY A 91 -1.63 4.90 9.14
N VAL A 92 -1.39 3.81 9.87
CA VAL A 92 -0.48 2.73 9.49
C VAL A 92 -1.13 1.36 9.59
N HIS A 93 -1.72 1.03 10.75
CA HIS A 93 -2.34 -0.27 10.99
C HIS A 93 -3.72 -0.32 10.36
N LEU A 94 -4.01 -1.41 9.67
CA LEU A 94 -5.28 -1.58 8.96
C LEU A 94 -6.46 -1.67 9.91
N ASN A 95 -7.55 -1.00 9.52
CA ASN A 95 -8.86 -1.26 10.14
C ASN A 95 -9.58 -2.38 9.38
N ASN A 96 -10.82 -2.68 9.76
CA ASN A 96 -11.59 -3.75 9.12
C ASN A 96 -11.83 -3.50 7.63
N ILE A 97 -12.01 -2.25 7.23
CA ILE A 97 -12.22 -1.86 5.83
C ILE A 97 -10.93 -2.08 5.02
N GLY A 98 -9.79 -1.67 5.55
CA GLY A 98 -8.49 -1.87 4.92
C GLY A 98 -8.16 -3.34 4.76
N SER A 99 -8.39 -4.14 5.79
CA SER A 99 -8.17 -5.59 5.75
C SER A 99 -9.06 -6.27 4.73
N LYS A 100 -10.34 -5.87 4.65
CA LYS A 100 -11.28 -6.41 3.67
C LYS A 100 -10.88 -6.06 2.24
N LEU A 101 -10.43 -4.83 2.03
CA LEU A 101 -9.98 -4.37 0.72
C LEU A 101 -8.82 -5.24 0.20
N ILE A 102 -7.85 -5.53 1.06
CA ILE A 102 -6.73 -6.42 0.72
C ILE A 102 -7.24 -7.82 0.40
N ALA A 103 -8.10 -8.37 1.25
CA ALA A 103 -8.63 -9.72 1.05
C ALA A 103 -9.39 -9.83 -0.27
N ASP A 104 -10.24 -8.86 -0.59
CA ASP A 104 -11.01 -8.83 -1.84
C ASP A 104 -10.08 -8.79 -3.07
N GLU A 105 -8.99 -8.04 -2.99
CA GLU A 105 -8.02 -7.97 -4.08
C GLU A 105 -7.18 -9.26 -4.21
N MET A 106 -6.80 -9.87 -3.09
CA MET A 106 -6.05 -11.14 -3.09
C MET A 106 -6.86 -12.28 -3.68
N ILE A 107 -8.17 -12.34 -3.41
CA ILE A 107 -9.06 -13.37 -3.94
C ILE A 107 -9.03 -13.41 -5.47
N LYS A 108 -8.84 -12.27 -6.13
CA LYS A 108 -8.77 -12.20 -7.59
C LYS A 108 -7.61 -13.00 -8.18
N PHE A 109 -6.56 -13.26 -7.40
CA PHE A 109 -5.41 -14.05 -7.83
C PHE A 109 -5.59 -15.56 -7.63
N ILE A 110 -6.52 -15.96 -6.78
CA ILE A 110 -6.74 -17.36 -6.41
C ILE A 110 -7.67 -18.05 -7.41
N ASN A 111 -8.54 -17.29 -8.02
CA ASN A 111 -9.48 -17.79 -9.03
C ASN A 111 -8.89 -17.63 -10.43
#